data_490c2f3cef0d7e651be96d6453242e3e
#
_entry.id   490c2f3cef0d7e651be96d6453242e3e
#
_cell.length_a   1.000
_cell.length_b   1.000
_cell.length_c   1.000
_cell.angle_alpha   90.00
_cell.angle_beta   90.00
_cell.angle_gamma   90.00
#
_symmetry.space_group_name_H-M   'P 1'
#
loop_
_entity.id
_entity.type
_entity.pdbx_description
1 polymer ?
#
loop_
_entity_poly.entity_id
_entity_poly.type
_entity_poly.pdbx_seq_one_letter_code
_entity_poly.pdbx_strand_id
1 'polypeptide(L)'
;MKFRTLIFFFFSSIVGGLTVLSALWWWVPEVVIKQPEQVIASAVAVRQPLQATEGVVPSFVEAAQKTVPSVVYIFSEKIPEKRRDNDYKASSGSGVIYTSNGYIVTNEHVVGFANKIEVSLMDKRRFEAELIGSYPKADLAVLKIEAEDLPALELANSDEARVGEWVLAVGNPLELTSTVTAGIISAKGRNLDIIEGQDAIESFIQTDAAVNPGNSGGALVNVEGRLLGINTAISSSTGFFQGHSFAIPSKLVKRVVDDIINYGHYRRPYLGVIIKELEKEDIEELDLNVTQGIRILEAEREGSAGEAGLQENDVIINVNERRIYSVSDLQEVISESQVGDVLNIEFYRDGEKMKLDVKLKAGEEEEED
;
A
#
# COMPACT_ATOMS: atom_id res chain seq x y z
N MET A 1 63.41 -40.95 28.71
CA MET A 1 63.86 -39.54 28.65
C MET A 1 64.00 -39.05 30.10
N LYS A 2 65.20 -38.65 30.52
CA LYS A 2 65.49 -38.38 31.96
C LYS A 2 64.82 -37.06 32.36
N PHE A 3 64.20 -37.01 33.52
CA PHE A 3 63.49 -35.88 34.12
C PHE A 3 64.25 -34.54 34.02
N ARG A 4 65.55 -34.58 34.03
CA ARG A 4 66.43 -33.43 33.83
C ARG A 4 66.35 -32.79 32.44
N THR A 5 66.04 -33.54 31.41
CA THR A 5 65.87 -33.04 30.02
C THR A 5 64.56 -32.31 29.86
N LEU A 6 63.51 -32.74 30.57
CA LEU A 6 62.20 -32.11 30.56
C LEU A 6 62.24 -30.72 31.24
N ILE A 7 62.97 -30.61 32.36
CA ILE A 7 63.17 -29.34 33.07
C ILE A 7 63.96 -28.36 32.21
N PHE A 8 64.93 -28.85 31.45
CA PHE A 8 65.75 -27.97 30.60
C PHE A 8 64.93 -27.39 29.43
N PHE A 9 64.04 -28.18 28.83
CA PHE A 9 63.12 -27.66 27.80
C PHE A 9 62.08 -26.70 28.36
N PHE A 10 61.59 -26.93 29.58
CA PHE A 10 60.65 -26.02 30.24
C PHE A 10 61.27 -24.65 30.54
N PHE A 11 62.49 -24.61 31.09
CA PHE A 11 63.20 -23.36 31.32
C PHE A 11 63.62 -22.63 30.05
N SER A 12 63.99 -23.38 28.99
CA SER A 12 64.34 -22.81 27.69
C SER A 12 63.12 -22.13 27.04
N SER A 13 61.91 -22.71 27.18
CA SER A 13 60.70 -22.12 26.64
C SER A 13 60.26 -20.85 27.37
N ILE A 14 60.48 -20.76 28.69
CA ILE A 14 60.21 -19.57 29.50
C ILE A 14 61.15 -18.42 29.13
N VAL A 15 62.44 -18.72 28.97
CA VAL A 15 63.44 -17.71 28.57
C VAL A 15 63.18 -17.24 27.14
N GLY A 16 62.78 -18.12 26.22
CA GLY A 16 62.40 -17.76 24.87
C GLY A 16 61.11 -16.86 24.84
N GLY A 17 60.13 -17.16 25.68
CA GLY A 17 58.91 -16.36 25.81
C GLY A 17 59.17 -14.95 26.34
N LEU A 18 60.08 -14.83 27.37
CA LEU A 18 60.44 -13.53 27.95
C LEU A 18 61.24 -12.65 26.97
N THR A 19 62.11 -13.23 26.16
CA THR A 19 62.84 -12.49 25.13
C THR A 19 61.96 -11.97 24.01
N VAL A 20 60.93 -12.74 23.59
CA VAL A 20 59.95 -12.27 22.60
C VAL A 20 59.11 -11.16 23.18
N LEU A 21 58.66 -11.28 24.43
CA LEU A 21 57.88 -10.22 25.09
C LEU A 21 58.66 -8.91 25.25
N SER A 22 59.95 -9.00 25.61
CA SER A 22 60.81 -7.81 25.72
C SER A 22 61.11 -7.17 24.36
N ALA A 23 61.29 -7.96 23.30
CA ALA A 23 61.42 -7.47 21.93
C ALA A 23 60.17 -6.78 21.43
N LEU A 24 59.00 -7.33 21.72
CA LEU A 24 57.71 -6.70 21.41
C LEU A 24 57.51 -5.38 22.13
N TRP A 25 57.95 -5.27 23.38
CA TRP A 25 57.86 -4.02 24.16
C TRP A 25 58.79 -2.91 23.60
N TRP A 26 59.86 -3.28 22.97
CA TRP A 26 60.81 -2.35 22.35
C TRP A 26 60.42 -1.95 20.91
N TRP A 27 59.55 -2.75 20.29
CA TRP A 27 59.09 -2.56 18.88
C TRP A 27 57.68 -1.98 18.74
N VAL A 28 56.97 -1.78 19.82
CA VAL A 28 55.72 -1.07 19.80
C VAL A 28 56.00 0.42 19.64
N PRO A 29 55.76 1.05 18.50
CA PRO A 29 55.92 2.49 18.39
C PRO A 29 54.97 3.16 19.37
N GLU A 30 55.47 4.11 20.14
CA GLU A 30 54.63 5.00 20.93
C GLU A 30 53.59 5.61 20.03
N VAL A 31 52.34 5.18 20.17
CA VAL A 31 51.22 5.86 19.55
C VAL A 31 51.08 7.21 20.25
N VAL A 32 51.76 8.21 19.72
CA VAL A 32 51.57 9.60 20.13
C VAL A 32 50.15 9.96 19.71
N ILE A 33 49.20 9.84 20.62
CA ILE A 33 47.87 10.41 20.48
C ILE A 33 48.09 11.93 20.49
N LYS A 34 48.27 12.51 19.29
CA LYS A 34 48.15 13.95 19.13
C LYS A 34 46.75 14.32 19.59
N GLN A 35 46.65 15.01 20.73
CA GLN A 35 45.39 15.66 21.10
C GLN A 35 44.98 16.52 19.90
N PRO A 36 43.70 16.45 19.47
CA PRO A 36 43.25 17.31 18.43
C PRO A 36 43.46 18.76 18.86
N GLU A 37 44.26 19.48 18.07
CA GLU A 37 44.37 20.94 18.18
C GLU A 37 42.95 21.48 18.31
N GLN A 38 42.66 22.23 19.37
CA GLN A 38 41.41 22.95 19.51
C GLN A 38 41.30 23.89 18.30
N VAL A 39 40.64 23.41 17.25
CA VAL A 39 40.12 24.30 16.22
C VAL A 39 39.14 25.21 16.96
N ILE A 40 39.55 26.44 17.18
CA ILE A 40 38.65 27.50 17.63
C ILE A 40 37.55 27.56 16.59
N ALA A 41 36.49 26.85 16.85
CA ALA A 41 35.28 26.94 16.05
C ALA A 41 34.85 28.40 16.12
N SER A 42 35.04 29.11 15.01
CA SER A 42 34.40 30.41 14.78
C SER A 42 32.96 30.23 15.20
N ALA A 43 32.52 31.07 16.16
CA ALA A 43 31.19 30.99 16.72
C ALA A 43 30.15 30.91 15.60
N VAL A 44 29.77 29.70 15.25
CA VAL A 44 28.47 29.48 14.62
C VAL A 44 27.51 30.07 15.63
N ALA A 45 26.86 31.16 15.26
CA ALA A 45 25.83 31.76 16.06
C ALA A 45 24.91 30.62 16.55
N VAL A 46 24.98 30.36 17.86
CA VAL A 46 24.07 29.47 18.54
C VAL A 46 22.69 30.05 18.19
N ARG A 47 22.06 29.51 17.17
CA ARG A 47 20.63 29.74 16.98
C ARG A 47 20.05 29.39 18.33
N GLN A 48 19.40 30.39 18.94
CA GLN A 48 18.61 30.14 20.15
C GLN A 48 17.88 28.81 19.92
N PRO A 49 17.93 27.89 20.88
CA PRO A 49 17.14 26.68 20.76
C PRO A 49 15.74 27.18 20.38
N LEU A 50 15.27 26.79 19.20
CA LEU A 50 13.85 26.90 18.89
C LEU A 50 13.19 26.42 20.17
N GLN A 51 12.46 27.34 20.84
CA GLN A 51 11.61 26.91 21.94
C GLN A 51 10.88 25.71 21.37
N ALA A 52 11.27 24.52 21.81
CA ALA A 52 10.50 23.34 21.53
C ALA A 52 9.11 23.70 22.07
N THR A 53 8.22 24.12 21.19
CA THR A 53 6.81 23.95 21.44
C THR A 53 6.76 22.53 21.95
N GLU A 54 6.42 22.34 23.22
CA GLU A 54 6.25 21.02 23.81
C GLU A 54 5.42 20.27 22.77
N GLY A 55 6.11 19.46 21.95
CA GLY A 55 5.47 18.65 20.95
C GLY A 55 4.68 17.67 21.76
N VAL A 56 3.39 17.94 21.91
CA VAL A 56 2.44 16.99 22.46
C VAL A 56 2.63 15.76 21.61
N VAL A 57 3.32 14.74 22.14
CA VAL A 57 3.38 13.43 21.49
C VAL A 57 1.93 13.03 21.32
N PRO A 58 1.44 12.82 20.10
CA PRO A 58 0.02 12.53 19.88
C PRO A 58 -0.37 11.32 20.74
N SER A 59 -1.39 11.47 21.56
CA SER A 59 -1.92 10.34 22.30
C SER A 59 -2.67 9.44 21.34
N PHE A 60 -2.15 8.26 21.09
CA PHE A 60 -2.83 7.26 20.26
C PHE A 60 -4.04 6.61 20.93
N VAL A 61 -4.25 6.89 22.22
CA VAL A 61 -5.34 6.28 23.03
C VAL A 61 -6.70 6.63 22.45
N GLU A 62 -6.95 7.89 22.11
CA GLU A 62 -8.24 8.30 21.57
C GLU A 62 -8.52 7.73 20.19
N ALA A 63 -7.50 7.71 19.31
CA ALA A 63 -7.60 7.09 18.00
C ALA A 63 -7.90 5.58 18.11
N ALA A 64 -7.18 4.87 18.99
CA ALA A 64 -7.40 3.45 19.25
C ALA A 64 -8.81 3.20 19.82
N GLN A 65 -9.27 3.99 20.80
CA GLN A 65 -10.61 3.86 21.38
C GLN A 65 -11.74 4.02 20.36
N LYS A 66 -11.57 4.92 19.38
CA LYS A 66 -12.52 5.09 18.27
C LYS A 66 -12.47 3.92 17.28
N THR A 67 -11.27 3.44 16.96
CA THR A 67 -11.06 2.48 15.87
C THR A 67 -11.35 1.05 16.28
N VAL A 68 -10.90 0.63 17.46
CA VAL A 68 -10.99 -0.76 17.92
C VAL A 68 -12.42 -1.33 17.88
N PRO A 69 -13.49 -0.62 18.29
CA PRO A 69 -14.86 -1.12 18.19
C PRO A 69 -15.34 -1.36 16.75
N SER A 70 -14.73 -0.68 15.79
CA SER A 70 -15.10 -0.74 14.36
C SER A 70 -14.33 -1.82 13.58
N VAL A 71 -13.37 -2.50 14.22
CA VAL A 71 -12.58 -3.57 13.60
C VAL A 71 -13.06 -4.92 14.08
N VAL A 72 -13.46 -5.78 13.15
CA VAL A 72 -14.05 -7.09 13.39
C VAL A 72 -13.07 -8.21 13.06
N TYR A 73 -13.28 -9.38 13.64
CA TYR A 73 -12.65 -10.63 13.25
C TYR A 73 -13.50 -11.30 12.16
N ILE A 74 -12.83 -11.83 11.14
CA ILE A 74 -13.45 -12.58 10.05
C ILE A 74 -12.84 -13.98 10.02
N PHE A 75 -13.71 -14.97 10.01
CA PHE A 75 -13.36 -16.36 9.72
C PHE A 75 -14.10 -16.80 8.47
N SER A 76 -13.38 -17.33 7.52
CA SER A 76 -13.90 -17.75 6.23
C SER A 76 -13.50 -19.20 5.94
N GLU A 77 -14.44 -19.98 5.45
CA GLU A 77 -14.19 -21.37 5.12
C GLU A 77 -14.88 -21.77 3.80
N LYS A 78 -14.20 -22.61 3.02
CA LYS A 78 -14.76 -23.32 1.88
C LYS A 78 -15.07 -24.74 2.35
N ILE A 79 -16.35 -25.04 2.50
CA ILE A 79 -16.83 -26.37 2.87
C ILE A 79 -17.10 -27.13 1.57
N PRO A 80 -16.43 -28.29 1.32
CA PRO A 80 -16.67 -29.09 0.14
C PRO A 80 -18.11 -29.59 0.06
N GLU A 81 -18.74 -29.50 -1.09
CA GLU A 81 -20.12 -30.01 -1.32
C GLU A 81 -20.23 -31.53 -1.14
N LYS A 82 -19.18 -32.26 -1.43
CA LYS A 82 -19.12 -33.71 -1.30
C LYS A 82 -18.08 -34.12 -0.28
N ARG A 83 -18.43 -35.00 0.62
CA ARG A 83 -17.59 -35.54 1.71
C ARG A 83 -16.27 -36.21 1.24
N ARG A 84 -16.12 -36.44 -0.07
CA ARG A 84 -14.92 -37.05 -0.70
C ARG A 84 -13.99 -36.01 -1.34
N ASP A 85 -14.40 -34.77 -1.46
CA ASP A 85 -13.56 -33.70 -2.00
C ASP A 85 -12.66 -33.18 -0.88
N ASN A 86 -11.37 -33.19 -1.15
CA ASN A 86 -10.36 -32.75 -0.18
C ASN A 86 -10.06 -31.24 -0.30
N ASP A 87 -11.07 -30.45 -0.74
CA ASP A 87 -10.94 -29.02 -1.05
C ASP A 87 -11.44 -28.12 0.13
N TYR A 88 -11.17 -28.57 1.35
CA TYR A 88 -11.41 -27.71 2.53
C TYR A 88 -10.30 -26.66 2.63
N LYS A 89 -10.70 -25.39 2.66
CA LYS A 89 -9.82 -24.25 2.88
C LYS A 89 -10.43 -23.36 3.95
N ALA A 90 -9.61 -22.82 4.84
CA ALA A 90 -10.02 -21.84 5.83
C ALA A 90 -8.99 -20.72 5.91
N SER A 91 -9.45 -19.52 6.19
CA SER A 91 -8.65 -18.34 6.41
C SER A 91 -9.23 -17.51 7.55
N SER A 92 -8.43 -16.63 8.12
CA SER A 92 -8.91 -15.64 9.08
C SER A 92 -8.24 -14.29 8.80
N GLY A 93 -8.97 -13.24 9.08
CA GLY A 93 -8.52 -11.87 8.92
C GLY A 93 -9.32 -10.90 9.74
N SER A 94 -9.19 -9.66 9.41
CA SER A 94 -9.95 -8.55 10.00
C SER A 94 -10.89 -7.93 8.96
N GLY A 95 -11.84 -7.14 9.43
CA GLY A 95 -12.66 -6.27 8.60
C GLY A 95 -12.92 -4.96 9.32
N VAL A 96 -13.34 -3.96 8.57
CA VAL A 96 -13.69 -2.63 9.07
C VAL A 96 -15.18 -2.40 8.83
N ILE A 97 -15.91 -2.08 9.87
CA ILE A 97 -17.32 -1.66 9.79
C ILE A 97 -17.37 -0.36 9.00
N TYR A 98 -17.91 -0.44 7.78
CA TYR A 98 -17.98 0.67 6.84
C TYR A 98 -19.23 1.53 7.04
N THR A 99 -20.36 0.87 7.34
CA THR A 99 -21.63 1.53 7.62
C THR A 99 -22.29 0.98 8.89
N SER A 100 -23.09 1.82 9.57
CA SER A 100 -23.77 1.44 10.80
C SER A 100 -24.85 0.33 10.63
N ASN A 101 -25.29 0.08 9.41
CA ASN A 101 -26.27 -0.96 9.07
C ASN A 101 -25.64 -2.28 8.61
N GLY A 102 -24.33 -2.49 8.83
CA GLY A 102 -23.70 -3.80 8.72
C GLY A 102 -22.90 -4.10 7.48
N TYR A 103 -22.58 -3.13 6.63
CA TYR A 103 -21.56 -3.31 5.58
C TYR A 103 -20.17 -3.27 6.19
N ILE A 104 -19.34 -4.24 5.82
CA ILE A 104 -17.97 -4.43 6.31
C ILE A 104 -17.06 -4.55 5.10
N VAL A 105 -15.96 -3.82 5.10
CA VAL A 105 -14.89 -3.95 4.11
C VAL A 105 -13.77 -4.83 4.65
N THR A 106 -13.23 -5.69 3.80
CA THR A 106 -12.09 -6.55 4.08
C THR A 106 -11.27 -6.78 2.81
N ASN A 107 -10.20 -7.59 2.89
CA ASN A 107 -9.46 -8.03 1.71
C ASN A 107 -10.15 -9.18 1.00
N GLU A 108 -10.03 -9.21 -0.32
CA GLU A 108 -10.55 -10.30 -1.14
C GLU A 108 -9.91 -11.63 -0.80
N HIS A 109 -8.58 -11.70 -0.67
CA HIS A 109 -7.84 -12.92 -0.33
C HIS A 109 -8.26 -13.55 1.01
N VAL A 110 -8.92 -12.78 1.89
CA VAL A 110 -9.48 -13.31 3.15
C VAL A 110 -10.76 -14.09 2.91
N VAL A 111 -11.62 -13.69 1.96
CA VAL A 111 -13.00 -14.17 1.84
C VAL A 111 -13.39 -14.71 0.46
N GLY A 112 -12.69 -14.35 -0.62
CA GLY A 112 -13.11 -14.61 -1.99
C GLY A 112 -13.25 -16.09 -2.38
N PHE A 113 -12.52 -16.99 -1.70
CA PHE A 113 -12.62 -18.43 -1.91
C PHE A 113 -13.74 -19.11 -1.11
N ALA A 114 -14.35 -18.40 -0.14
CA ALA A 114 -15.18 -19.00 0.90
C ALA A 114 -16.64 -19.15 0.44
N ASN A 115 -17.31 -20.19 0.91
CA ASN A 115 -18.76 -20.34 0.81
C ASN A 115 -19.47 -20.19 2.15
N LYS A 116 -18.70 -19.96 3.23
CA LYS A 116 -19.22 -19.60 4.54
C LYS A 116 -18.31 -18.62 5.24
N ILE A 117 -18.85 -17.52 5.71
CA ILE A 117 -18.13 -16.41 6.34
C ILE A 117 -18.81 -16.08 7.67
N GLU A 118 -18.02 -16.05 8.74
CA GLU A 118 -18.47 -15.63 10.07
C GLU A 118 -17.73 -14.37 10.49
N VAL A 119 -18.47 -13.40 10.99
CA VAL A 119 -17.95 -12.14 11.52
C VAL A 119 -18.19 -12.07 13.02
N SER A 120 -17.12 -11.84 13.79
CA SER A 120 -17.22 -11.63 15.24
C SER A 120 -16.90 -10.17 15.57
N LEU A 121 -17.83 -9.48 16.22
CA LEU A 121 -17.67 -8.12 16.71
C LEU A 121 -16.82 -8.07 17.98
N MET A 122 -16.36 -6.89 18.37
CA MET A 122 -15.60 -6.67 19.60
C MET A 122 -16.39 -7.10 20.86
N ASP A 123 -17.71 -6.95 20.86
CA ASP A 123 -18.60 -7.35 21.96
C ASP A 123 -18.95 -8.86 21.98
N LYS A 124 -18.27 -9.64 21.11
CA LYS A 124 -18.43 -11.10 20.98
C LYS A 124 -19.73 -11.56 20.31
N ARG A 125 -20.55 -10.66 19.79
CA ARG A 125 -21.65 -11.04 18.90
C ARG A 125 -21.05 -11.61 17.62
N ARG A 126 -21.65 -12.71 17.13
CA ARG A 126 -21.25 -13.38 15.89
C ARG A 126 -22.39 -13.35 14.89
N PHE A 127 -22.04 -13.17 13.65
CA PHE A 127 -22.97 -13.09 12.54
C PHE A 127 -22.45 -13.93 11.38
N GLU A 128 -23.34 -14.63 10.71
CA GLU A 128 -23.07 -15.10 9.37
C GLU A 128 -23.10 -13.90 8.42
N ALA A 129 -22.09 -13.80 7.55
CA ALA A 129 -21.95 -12.68 6.64
C ALA A 129 -22.17 -13.12 5.20
N GLU A 130 -22.90 -12.30 4.44
CA GLU A 130 -23.06 -12.44 3.00
C GLU A 130 -21.94 -11.66 2.28
N LEU A 131 -21.32 -12.28 1.26
CA LEU A 131 -20.41 -11.59 0.35
C LEU A 131 -21.26 -10.84 -0.69
N ILE A 132 -21.30 -9.52 -0.58
CA ILE A 132 -22.05 -8.65 -1.52
C ILE A 132 -21.36 -8.55 -2.87
N GLY A 133 -20.03 -8.50 -2.83
CA GLY A 133 -19.16 -8.49 -4.00
C GLY A 133 -17.71 -8.30 -3.61
N SER A 134 -16.84 -8.54 -4.59
CA SER A 134 -15.40 -8.35 -4.42
C SER A 134 -14.77 -7.74 -5.67
N TYR A 135 -13.58 -7.18 -5.51
CA TYR A 135 -12.75 -6.70 -6.60
C TYR A 135 -11.31 -7.20 -6.39
N PRO A 136 -10.97 -8.38 -6.95
CA PRO A 136 -9.66 -9.01 -6.77
C PRO A 136 -8.50 -8.13 -7.21
N LYS A 137 -8.67 -7.34 -8.29
CA LYS A 137 -7.64 -6.43 -8.84
C LYS A 137 -7.25 -5.26 -7.91
N ALA A 138 -7.93 -5.10 -6.77
CA ALA A 138 -7.56 -4.19 -5.69
C ALA A 138 -7.54 -4.88 -4.32
N ASP A 139 -7.69 -6.20 -4.26
CA ASP A 139 -7.75 -7.00 -3.03
C ASP A 139 -8.80 -6.47 -2.03
N LEU A 140 -10.01 -6.14 -2.51
CA LEU A 140 -11.12 -5.64 -1.70
C LEU A 140 -12.36 -6.52 -1.83
N ALA A 141 -13.08 -6.69 -0.71
CA ALA A 141 -14.37 -7.34 -0.65
C ALA A 141 -15.31 -6.62 0.31
N VAL A 142 -16.59 -6.70 0.05
CA VAL A 142 -17.67 -6.14 0.89
C VAL A 142 -18.55 -7.25 1.40
N LEU A 143 -18.68 -7.30 2.72
CA LEU A 143 -19.56 -8.21 3.42
C LEU A 143 -20.76 -7.46 3.98
N LYS A 144 -21.88 -8.17 4.19
CA LYS A 144 -23.07 -7.69 4.88
C LYS A 144 -23.42 -8.61 6.04
N ILE A 145 -23.63 -8.02 7.20
CA ILE A 145 -24.21 -8.70 8.37
C ILE A 145 -25.53 -8.05 8.76
N GLU A 146 -26.43 -8.83 9.31
CA GLU A 146 -27.74 -8.35 9.78
C GLU A 146 -27.60 -7.75 11.21
N ALA A 147 -27.12 -6.50 11.25
CA ALA A 147 -26.95 -5.73 12.48
C ALA A 147 -27.10 -4.23 12.20
N GLU A 148 -27.55 -3.49 13.19
CA GLU A 148 -27.75 -2.03 13.14
C GLU A 148 -27.00 -1.36 14.28
N ASP A 149 -26.89 -0.04 14.23
CA ASP A 149 -26.23 0.81 15.22
C ASP A 149 -24.76 0.42 15.47
N LEU A 150 -24.09 -0.07 14.42
CA LEU A 150 -22.69 -0.45 14.49
C LEU A 150 -21.76 0.78 14.46
N PRO A 151 -20.62 0.72 15.16
CA PRO A 151 -19.63 1.81 15.14
C PRO A 151 -18.86 1.82 13.80
N ALA A 152 -19.36 2.56 12.82
CA ALA A 152 -18.68 2.75 11.54
C ALA A 152 -17.54 3.78 11.65
N LEU A 153 -16.44 3.55 10.92
CA LEU A 153 -15.34 4.50 10.85
C LEU A 153 -15.59 5.61 9.81
N GLU A 154 -15.26 6.83 10.20
CA GLU A 154 -15.17 7.95 9.26
C GLU A 154 -13.93 7.79 8.36
N LEU A 155 -14.09 8.09 7.08
CA LEU A 155 -12.98 8.10 6.12
C LEU A 155 -12.15 9.38 6.26
N ALA A 156 -10.82 9.27 6.22
CA ALA A 156 -9.92 10.37 5.96
C ALA A 156 -9.64 10.44 4.44
N ASN A 157 -9.21 11.59 3.96
CA ASN A 157 -8.74 11.73 2.58
C ASN A 157 -7.30 11.23 2.47
N SER A 158 -7.10 10.04 1.86
CA SER A 158 -5.77 9.46 1.70
C SER A 158 -4.84 10.26 0.76
N ASP A 159 -5.38 11.12 -0.12
CA ASP A 159 -4.57 11.96 -1.00
C ASP A 159 -3.85 13.08 -0.21
N GLU A 160 -4.49 13.58 0.85
CA GLU A 160 -3.93 14.61 1.74
C GLU A 160 -2.91 14.08 2.73
N ALA A 161 -2.89 12.76 2.96
CA ALA A 161 -1.95 12.12 3.87
C ALA A 161 -0.50 12.28 3.37
N ARG A 162 0.43 12.60 4.27
CA ARG A 162 1.82 12.94 3.95
C ARG A 162 2.79 11.94 4.58
N VAL A 163 3.88 11.68 3.87
CA VAL A 163 5.00 10.91 4.42
C VAL A 163 5.50 11.54 5.71
N GLY A 164 5.69 10.72 6.74
CA GLY A 164 6.07 11.14 8.09
C GLY A 164 4.89 11.36 9.05
N GLU A 165 3.65 11.35 8.60
CA GLU A 165 2.47 11.42 9.49
C GLU A 165 2.28 10.11 10.25
N TRP A 166 1.91 10.25 11.54
CA TRP A 166 1.63 9.11 12.41
C TRP A 166 0.35 8.38 12.00
N VAL A 167 0.42 7.06 12.01
CA VAL A 167 -0.71 6.16 11.73
C VAL A 167 -0.75 5.01 12.71
N LEU A 168 -1.95 4.42 12.86
CA LEU A 168 -2.18 3.20 13.61
C LEU A 168 -2.70 2.13 12.67
N ALA A 169 -2.10 0.95 12.71
CA ALA A 169 -2.66 -0.24 12.10
C ALA A 169 -3.43 -1.05 13.18
N VAL A 170 -4.69 -1.30 12.93
CA VAL A 170 -5.61 -1.96 13.85
C VAL A 170 -6.18 -3.21 13.17
N GLY A 171 -6.06 -4.34 13.84
CA GLY A 171 -6.61 -5.62 13.40
C GLY A 171 -7.16 -6.43 14.58
N ASN A 172 -7.86 -7.53 14.29
CA ASN A 172 -8.39 -8.47 15.29
C ASN A 172 -7.96 -9.91 14.94
N PRO A 173 -6.68 -10.27 15.14
CA PRO A 173 -6.09 -11.47 14.54
C PRO A 173 -6.53 -12.79 15.17
N LEU A 174 -7.12 -12.92 16.27
CA LEU A 174 -7.38 -14.20 16.94
C LEU A 174 -8.72 -14.25 17.68
N GLU A 175 -9.65 -13.36 17.33
CA GLU A 175 -10.92 -13.23 18.06
C GLU A 175 -10.77 -12.93 19.57
N LEU A 176 -9.56 -12.65 20.04
CA LEU A 176 -9.26 -12.45 21.46
C LEU A 176 -9.38 -10.97 21.85
N THR A 177 -8.53 -10.16 21.27
CA THR A 177 -8.48 -8.71 21.49
C THR A 177 -7.89 -8.05 20.24
N SER A 178 -8.43 -6.89 19.89
CA SER A 178 -7.85 -6.11 18.79
C SER A 178 -6.40 -5.74 19.09
N THR A 179 -5.56 -5.86 18.07
CA THR A 179 -4.15 -5.46 18.12
C THR A 179 -4.02 -4.09 17.49
N VAL A 180 -3.31 -3.19 18.16
CA VAL A 180 -3.00 -1.85 17.68
C VAL A 180 -1.50 -1.69 17.60
N THR A 181 -0.99 -1.32 16.45
CA THR A 181 0.42 -0.96 16.24
C THR A 181 0.51 0.46 15.70
N ALA A 182 1.60 1.16 16.01
CA ALA A 182 1.82 2.54 15.57
C ALA A 182 3.07 2.63 14.69
N GLY A 183 3.02 3.53 13.74
CA GLY A 183 4.13 3.85 12.83
C GLY A 183 3.84 5.15 12.11
N ILE A 184 4.54 5.38 11.00
CA ILE A 184 4.36 6.55 10.14
C ILE A 184 4.02 6.11 8.72
N ILE A 185 3.50 7.02 7.93
CA ILE A 185 3.45 6.86 6.48
C ILE A 185 4.89 6.92 5.97
N SER A 186 5.41 5.80 5.47
CA SER A 186 6.77 5.69 4.96
C SER A 186 6.88 6.09 3.48
N ALA A 187 5.83 5.79 2.68
CA ALA A 187 5.71 6.18 1.28
C ALA A 187 4.24 6.11 0.83
N LYS A 188 3.96 6.67 -0.35
CA LYS A 188 2.65 6.58 -1.03
C LYS A 188 2.85 6.16 -2.49
N GLY A 189 1.80 5.63 -3.11
CA GLY A 189 1.83 5.24 -4.52
C GLY A 189 2.78 4.06 -4.79
N ARG A 190 2.91 3.12 -3.85
CA ARG A 190 3.76 1.94 -4.05
C ARG A 190 3.05 0.92 -4.92
N ASN A 191 3.73 0.53 -6.00
CA ASN A 191 3.42 -0.66 -6.77
C ASN A 191 4.37 -1.78 -6.30
N LEU A 192 3.83 -2.96 -6.05
CA LEU A 192 4.55 -4.11 -5.51
C LEU A 192 4.53 -5.31 -6.48
N ASP A 193 3.71 -5.23 -7.55
CA ASP A 193 3.44 -6.31 -8.51
C ASP A 193 3.00 -7.61 -7.81
N ILE A 194 2.17 -7.48 -6.76
CA ILE A 194 1.67 -8.63 -5.98
C ILE A 194 0.25 -9.05 -6.35
N ILE A 195 -0.51 -8.14 -6.97
CA ILE A 195 -1.85 -8.45 -7.48
C ILE A 195 -1.71 -8.88 -8.94
N GLU A 196 -2.12 -10.09 -9.24
CA GLU A 196 -2.04 -10.65 -10.60
C GLU A 196 -2.96 -9.89 -11.58
N GLY A 197 -2.47 -9.67 -12.79
CA GLY A 197 -3.21 -9.04 -13.89
C GLY A 197 -2.62 -7.70 -14.34
N GLN A 198 -2.70 -7.42 -15.65
CA GLN A 198 -2.18 -6.18 -16.24
C GLN A 198 -2.94 -4.93 -15.77
N ASP A 199 -4.12 -5.13 -15.18
CA ASP A 199 -5.04 -4.10 -14.74
C ASP A 199 -5.12 -3.97 -13.22
N ALA A 200 -4.18 -4.56 -12.47
CA ALA A 200 -4.10 -4.44 -11.02
C ALA A 200 -3.97 -2.96 -10.60
N ILE A 201 -4.76 -2.57 -9.61
CA ILE A 201 -4.71 -1.21 -9.06
C ILE A 201 -3.83 -1.22 -7.82
N GLU A 202 -2.53 -1.07 -8.02
CA GLU A 202 -1.57 -0.99 -6.95
C GLU A 202 -1.08 0.45 -6.75
N SER A 203 -1.59 1.11 -5.73
CA SER A 203 -1.15 2.44 -5.29
C SER A 203 -1.15 2.50 -3.77
N PHE A 204 -0.38 1.59 -3.15
CA PHE A 204 -0.43 1.38 -1.71
C PHE A 204 0.18 2.54 -0.89
N ILE A 205 -0.39 2.75 0.32
CA ILE A 205 0.28 3.47 1.40
C ILE A 205 1.24 2.50 2.08
N GLN A 206 2.52 2.83 2.12
CA GLN A 206 3.52 2.10 2.89
C GLN A 206 3.63 2.69 4.29
N THR A 207 3.70 1.81 5.32
CA THR A 207 3.93 2.18 6.71
C THR A 207 4.89 1.22 7.40
N ASP A 208 5.54 1.68 8.46
CA ASP A 208 6.33 0.86 9.39
C ASP A 208 5.52 0.43 10.63
N ALA A 209 4.23 0.78 10.71
CA ALA A 209 3.30 0.16 11.65
C ALA A 209 3.23 -1.35 11.37
N ALA A 210 3.48 -2.17 12.38
CA ALA A 210 3.59 -3.62 12.21
C ALA A 210 2.23 -4.25 11.83
N VAL A 211 2.16 -4.84 10.63
CA VAL A 211 1.05 -5.68 10.18
C VAL A 211 1.55 -7.12 10.11
N ASN A 212 0.78 -8.06 10.60
CA ASN A 212 1.06 -9.49 10.58
C ASN A 212 -0.19 -10.26 10.16
N PRO A 213 -0.09 -11.56 9.81
CA PRO A 213 -1.25 -12.39 9.50
C PRO A 213 -2.37 -12.24 10.52
N GLY A 214 -3.60 -12.01 10.05
CA GLY A 214 -4.76 -11.68 10.85
C GLY A 214 -5.10 -10.19 10.95
N ASN A 215 -4.15 -9.28 10.68
CA ASN A 215 -4.44 -7.85 10.55
C ASN A 215 -4.90 -7.46 9.13
N SER A 216 -4.72 -8.34 8.14
CA SER A 216 -5.23 -8.13 6.76
C SER A 216 -6.74 -7.89 6.78
N GLY A 217 -7.20 -6.89 6.05
CA GLY A 217 -8.58 -6.39 6.07
C GLY A 217 -8.90 -5.42 7.21
N GLY A 218 -7.99 -5.23 8.17
CA GLY A 218 -8.11 -4.26 9.26
C GLY A 218 -7.84 -2.82 8.83
N ALA A 219 -7.97 -1.90 9.78
CA ALA A 219 -7.86 -0.47 9.52
C ALA A 219 -6.43 0.05 9.62
N LEU A 220 -6.02 0.91 8.67
CA LEU A 220 -4.98 1.92 8.86
C LEU A 220 -5.67 3.25 9.13
N VAL A 221 -5.42 3.87 10.28
CA VAL A 221 -6.07 5.13 10.67
C VAL A 221 -5.06 6.22 11.00
N ASN A 222 -5.47 7.46 10.88
CA ASN A 222 -4.71 8.62 11.33
C ASN A 222 -4.85 8.84 12.85
N VAL A 223 -4.20 9.86 13.39
CA VAL A 223 -4.22 10.19 14.82
C VAL A 223 -5.57 10.63 15.35
N GLU A 224 -6.51 11.02 14.48
CA GLU A 224 -7.91 11.32 14.83
C GLU A 224 -8.81 10.07 14.83
N GLY A 225 -8.28 8.89 14.47
CA GLY A 225 -9.01 7.64 14.35
C GLY A 225 -9.90 7.57 13.10
N ARG A 226 -9.56 8.31 12.03
CA ARG A 226 -10.25 8.22 10.74
C ARG A 226 -9.52 7.27 9.80
N LEU A 227 -10.26 6.50 9.01
CA LEU A 227 -9.75 5.47 8.12
C LEU A 227 -8.95 6.07 6.96
N LEU A 228 -7.63 5.80 6.92
CA LEU A 228 -6.73 6.15 5.83
C LEU A 228 -6.58 5.04 4.79
N GLY A 229 -6.83 3.79 5.19
CA GLY A 229 -6.73 2.65 4.29
C GLY A 229 -7.07 1.33 4.95
N ILE A 230 -7.09 0.28 4.14
CA ILE A 230 -7.29 -1.12 4.58
C ILE A 230 -5.94 -1.83 4.52
N ASN A 231 -5.48 -2.36 5.66
CA ASN A 231 -4.25 -3.14 5.73
C ASN A 231 -4.38 -4.39 4.85
N THR A 232 -3.41 -4.66 3.96
CA THR A 232 -3.51 -5.78 3.03
C THR A 232 -2.27 -6.67 3.05
N ALA A 233 -1.12 -6.15 2.71
CA ALA A 233 0.07 -6.93 2.44
C ALA A 233 1.24 -6.53 3.33
N ILE A 234 2.19 -7.45 3.44
CA ILE A 234 3.54 -7.22 3.93
C ILE A 234 4.54 -7.61 2.86
N SER A 235 5.56 -6.79 2.59
CA SER A 235 6.72 -7.22 1.83
C SER A 235 7.62 -8.04 2.75
N SER A 236 7.56 -9.37 2.65
CA SER A 236 8.27 -10.24 3.56
C SER A 236 8.66 -11.56 2.89
N SER A 237 9.92 -11.94 3.04
CA SER A 237 10.42 -13.26 2.64
C SER A 237 10.08 -14.36 3.65
N THR A 238 9.63 -14.00 4.86
CA THR A 238 9.32 -14.92 5.96
C THR A 238 7.83 -15.06 6.27
N GLY A 239 6.98 -14.24 5.62
CA GLY A 239 5.56 -14.14 5.93
C GLY A 239 5.22 -13.31 7.18
N PHE A 240 6.22 -12.69 7.84
CA PHE A 240 6.03 -11.81 9.00
C PHE A 240 6.61 -10.43 8.72
N PHE A 241 6.16 -9.44 9.48
CA PHE A 241 6.61 -8.05 9.37
C PHE A 241 8.14 -7.90 9.41
N GLN A 242 8.69 -7.20 8.40
CA GLN A 242 10.11 -6.90 8.24
C GLN A 242 10.37 -5.39 8.04
N GLY A 243 9.52 -4.54 8.60
CA GLY A 243 9.67 -3.09 8.50
C GLY A 243 8.84 -2.43 7.39
N HIS A 244 8.12 -3.20 6.60
CA HIS A 244 7.28 -2.70 5.50
C HIS A 244 5.91 -3.35 5.54
N SER A 245 4.89 -2.54 5.74
CA SER A 245 3.48 -2.91 5.63
C SER A 245 2.80 -2.01 4.61
N PHE A 246 1.70 -2.48 4.04
CA PHE A 246 0.99 -1.79 2.98
C PHE A 246 -0.51 -1.76 3.26
N ALA A 247 -1.13 -0.66 2.86
CA ALA A 247 -2.56 -0.49 2.97
C ALA A 247 -3.14 0.10 1.68
N ILE A 248 -4.33 -0.36 1.32
CA ILE A 248 -5.12 0.15 0.21
C ILE A 248 -5.69 1.51 0.61
N PRO A 249 -5.43 2.61 -0.14
CA PRO A 249 -5.85 3.96 0.25
C PRO A 249 -7.36 4.10 0.38
N SER A 250 -7.82 4.88 1.37
CA SER A 250 -9.25 5.11 1.65
C SER A 250 -10.04 5.66 0.47
N LYS A 251 -9.42 6.45 -0.39
CA LYS A 251 -10.06 6.96 -1.62
C LYS A 251 -10.43 5.83 -2.59
N LEU A 252 -9.52 4.87 -2.78
CA LEU A 252 -9.79 3.68 -3.58
C LEU A 252 -10.83 2.77 -2.89
N VAL A 253 -10.65 2.55 -1.58
CA VAL A 253 -11.62 1.79 -0.75
C VAL A 253 -13.02 2.36 -0.93
N LYS A 254 -13.19 3.67 -0.77
CA LYS A 254 -14.50 4.32 -0.91
C LYS A 254 -15.14 4.05 -2.27
N ARG A 255 -14.38 4.22 -3.35
CA ARG A 255 -14.91 4.01 -4.72
C ARG A 255 -15.38 2.57 -4.94
N VAL A 256 -14.49 1.62 -4.60
CA VAL A 256 -14.79 0.19 -4.81
C VAL A 256 -15.96 -0.26 -3.94
N VAL A 257 -15.95 0.11 -2.66
CA VAL A 257 -16.99 -0.30 -1.70
C VAL A 257 -18.34 0.33 -2.03
N ASP A 258 -18.39 1.62 -2.33
CA ASP A 258 -19.64 2.31 -2.69
C ASP A 258 -20.25 1.73 -3.98
N ASP A 259 -19.44 1.39 -4.98
CA ASP A 259 -19.91 0.73 -6.19
C ASP A 259 -20.43 -0.69 -5.91
N ILE A 260 -19.70 -1.49 -5.13
CA ILE A 260 -20.14 -2.84 -4.75
C ILE A 260 -21.47 -2.79 -3.98
N ILE A 261 -21.62 -1.86 -3.02
CA ILE A 261 -22.88 -1.70 -2.27
C ILE A 261 -24.05 -1.33 -3.18
N ASN A 262 -23.83 -0.44 -4.16
CA ASN A 262 -24.90 0.09 -5.00
C ASN A 262 -25.23 -0.78 -6.22
N TYR A 263 -24.24 -1.50 -6.75
CA TYR A 263 -24.35 -2.22 -8.03
C TYR A 263 -23.99 -3.71 -7.95
N GLY A 264 -23.47 -4.18 -6.81
CA GLY A 264 -23.02 -5.57 -6.63
C GLY A 264 -21.57 -5.83 -7.08
N HIS A 265 -20.99 -4.93 -7.86
CA HIS A 265 -19.61 -5.02 -8.39
C HIS A 265 -18.99 -3.63 -8.55
N TYR A 266 -17.66 -3.57 -8.64
CA TYR A 266 -16.95 -2.33 -8.94
C TYR A 266 -17.04 -2.00 -10.43
N ARG A 267 -17.45 -0.80 -10.76
CA ARG A 267 -17.51 -0.30 -12.13
C ARG A 267 -16.23 0.46 -12.45
N ARG A 268 -15.31 -0.22 -13.11
CA ARG A 268 -14.05 0.40 -13.51
C ARG A 268 -14.26 1.49 -14.55
N PRO A 269 -13.79 2.73 -14.33
CA PRO A 269 -13.82 3.74 -15.39
C PRO A 269 -12.93 3.30 -16.55
N TYR A 270 -13.44 3.40 -17.76
CA TYR A 270 -12.80 2.90 -18.96
C TYR A 270 -12.83 3.94 -20.07
N LEU A 271 -11.68 4.18 -20.69
CA LEU A 271 -11.59 5.12 -21.80
C LEU A 271 -11.91 4.48 -23.16
N GLY A 272 -11.60 3.20 -23.33
CA GLY A 272 -11.86 2.46 -24.56
C GLY A 272 -10.86 2.80 -25.67
N VAL A 273 -9.56 2.76 -25.38
CA VAL A 273 -8.50 3.05 -26.34
C VAL A 273 -7.36 2.05 -26.24
N ILE A 274 -6.79 1.67 -27.37
CA ILE A 274 -5.48 1.05 -27.46
C ILE A 274 -4.48 2.17 -27.73
N ILE A 275 -3.43 2.24 -26.93
CA ILE A 275 -2.52 3.37 -26.88
C ILE A 275 -1.05 2.94 -26.90
N LYS A 276 -0.18 3.86 -27.33
CA LYS A 276 1.27 3.75 -27.15
C LYS A 276 1.88 5.10 -26.81
N GLU A 277 3.08 5.09 -26.20
CA GLU A 277 3.88 6.31 -26.07
C GLU A 277 4.29 6.84 -27.42
N LEU A 278 4.37 8.17 -27.54
CA LEU A 278 4.76 8.82 -28.77
C LEU A 278 6.25 8.59 -29.04
N GLU A 279 6.58 7.99 -30.16
CA GLU A 279 7.92 7.75 -30.63
C GLU A 279 8.36 8.80 -31.65
N LYS A 280 9.65 8.84 -31.97
CA LYS A 280 10.21 9.83 -32.92
C LYS A 280 9.62 9.67 -34.33
N GLU A 281 9.39 8.43 -34.73
CA GLU A 281 8.78 8.06 -36.00
C GLU A 281 7.35 8.59 -36.13
N ASP A 282 6.56 8.52 -35.01
CA ASP A 282 5.20 9.06 -34.96
C ASP A 282 5.17 10.60 -35.12
N ILE A 283 6.14 11.29 -34.53
CA ILE A 283 6.24 12.75 -34.60
C ILE A 283 6.48 13.19 -36.07
N GLU A 284 7.35 12.45 -36.77
CA GLU A 284 7.63 12.71 -38.18
C GLU A 284 6.46 12.35 -39.09
N GLU A 285 5.77 11.21 -38.80
CA GLU A 285 4.62 10.73 -39.56
C GLU A 285 3.40 11.67 -39.44
N LEU A 286 3.13 12.18 -38.24
CA LEU A 286 1.94 12.98 -37.93
C LEU A 286 2.20 14.48 -37.95
N ASP A 287 3.41 14.94 -38.41
CA ASP A 287 3.86 16.34 -38.48
C ASP A 287 3.58 17.13 -37.18
N LEU A 288 3.98 16.54 -36.01
CA LEU A 288 3.68 17.07 -34.70
C LEU A 288 4.74 18.05 -34.20
N ASN A 289 4.28 19.12 -33.54
CA ASN A 289 5.13 20.07 -32.82
C ASN A 289 5.35 19.72 -31.33
N VAL A 290 5.08 18.45 -30.93
CA VAL A 290 5.27 17.95 -29.59
C VAL A 290 6.17 16.71 -29.60
N THR A 291 6.93 16.52 -28.54
CA THR A 291 7.90 15.41 -28.42
C THR A 291 7.46 14.34 -27.42
N GLN A 292 6.33 14.53 -26.76
CA GLN A 292 5.81 13.63 -25.73
C GLN A 292 4.28 13.67 -25.74
N GLY A 293 3.67 12.53 -25.49
CA GLY A 293 2.23 12.32 -25.47
C GLY A 293 1.89 10.85 -25.71
N ILE A 294 0.62 10.56 -25.81
CA ILE A 294 0.09 9.20 -26.02
C ILE A 294 -0.68 9.15 -27.33
N ARG A 295 -0.17 8.36 -28.30
CA ARG A 295 -0.86 8.09 -29.57
C ARG A 295 -1.95 7.06 -29.36
N ILE A 296 -3.15 7.35 -29.83
CA ILE A 296 -4.25 6.42 -29.95
C ILE A 296 -4.02 5.56 -31.20
N LEU A 297 -3.91 4.24 -31.01
CA LEU A 297 -3.83 3.26 -32.10
C LEU A 297 -5.21 2.80 -32.52
N GLU A 298 -6.15 2.71 -31.56
CA GLU A 298 -7.53 2.35 -31.81
C GLU A 298 -8.42 2.99 -30.73
N ALA A 299 -9.59 3.47 -31.11
CA ALA A 299 -10.63 3.93 -30.22
C ALA A 299 -11.89 3.07 -30.45
N GLU A 300 -12.34 2.38 -29.42
CA GLU A 300 -13.56 1.58 -29.45
C GLU A 300 -14.76 2.49 -29.69
N ARG A 301 -15.56 2.17 -30.69
CA ARG A 301 -16.70 2.99 -31.13
C ARG A 301 -17.72 3.24 -30.02
N GLU A 302 -18.00 2.21 -29.19
CA GLU A 302 -18.94 2.25 -28.07
C GLU A 302 -18.26 2.59 -26.75
N GLY A 303 -16.92 2.71 -26.73
CA GLY A 303 -16.12 3.15 -25.60
C GLY A 303 -16.27 4.65 -25.34
N SER A 304 -15.83 5.10 -24.17
CA SER A 304 -15.91 6.51 -23.75
C SER A 304 -15.25 7.47 -24.76
N ALA A 305 -14.06 7.10 -25.23
CA ALA A 305 -13.28 7.90 -26.20
C ALA A 305 -13.95 7.98 -27.56
N GLY A 306 -14.40 6.85 -28.10
CA GLY A 306 -15.00 6.80 -29.44
C GLY A 306 -16.33 7.52 -29.50
N GLU A 307 -17.22 7.38 -28.49
CA GLU A 307 -18.47 8.14 -28.42
C GLU A 307 -18.23 9.65 -28.30
N ALA A 308 -17.20 10.06 -27.58
CA ALA A 308 -16.82 11.46 -27.46
C ALA A 308 -16.18 12.01 -28.76
N GLY A 309 -15.72 11.14 -29.67
CA GLY A 309 -15.15 11.51 -30.97
C GLY A 309 -13.64 11.51 -31.03
N LEU A 310 -12.93 10.88 -30.08
CA LEU A 310 -11.51 10.56 -30.22
C LEU A 310 -11.36 9.46 -31.29
N GLN A 311 -10.24 9.49 -32.03
CA GLN A 311 -9.99 8.65 -33.18
C GLN A 311 -8.56 8.10 -33.17
N GLU A 312 -8.33 7.12 -34.04
CA GLU A 312 -6.98 6.66 -34.36
C GLU A 312 -6.10 7.82 -34.82
N ASN A 313 -4.84 7.80 -34.39
CA ASN A 313 -3.82 8.82 -34.62
C ASN A 313 -3.99 10.14 -33.83
N ASP A 314 -5.00 10.30 -33.00
CA ASP A 314 -5.01 11.37 -32.02
C ASP A 314 -3.84 11.21 -31.04
N VAL A 315 -3.21 12.31 -30.64
CA VAL A 315 -2.13 12.30 -29.65
C VAL A 315 -2.54 13.09 -28.42
N ILE A 316 -2.86 12.38 -27.35
CA ILE A 316 -3.24 12.94 -26.06
C ILE A 316 -2.02 13.58 -25.40
N ILE A 317 -2.15 14.84 -24.96
CA ILE A 317 -1.08 15.62 -24.30
C ILE A 317 -1.43 16.13 -22.91
N ASN A 318 -2.72 16.36 -22.62
CA ASN A 318 -3.22 16.74 -21.29
C ASN A 318 -4.55 16.08 -21.01
N VAL A 319 -4.82 15.78 -19.73
CA VAL A 319 -6.12 15.37 -19.21
C VAL A 319 -6.38 16.15 -17.91
N ASN A 320 -7.49 16.88 -17.81
CA ASN A 320 -7.85 17.69 -16.66
C ASN A 320 -6.71 18.62 -16.21
N GLU A 321 -6.08 19.35 -17.17
CA GLU A 321 -4.93 20.25 -16.93
C GLU A 321 -3.63 19.55 -16.51
N ARG A 322 -3.64 18.22 -16.27
CA ARG A 322 -2.49 17.41 -15.98
C ARG A 322 -1.81 16.99 -17.29
N ARG A 323 -0.52 17.28 -17.41
CA ARG A 323 0.29 16.86 -18.56
C ARG A 323 0.49 15.36 -18.56
N ILE A 324 0.32 14.75 -19.75
CA ILE A 324 0.48 13.30 -19.97
C ILE A 324 1.75 13.07 -20.76
N TYR A 325 2.70 12.34 -20.20
CA TYR A 325 4.00 12.02 -20.79
C TYR A 325 4.13 10.54 -21.13
N SER A 326 3.46 9.66 -20.36
CA SER A 326 3.54 8.21 -20.46
C SER A 326 2.18 7.55 -20.40
N VAL A 327 2.11 6.27 -20.80
CA VAL A 327 0.91 5.43 -20.63
C VAL A 327 0.49 5.38 -19.16
N SER A 328 1.46 5.28 -18.25
CA SER A 328 1.20 5.26 -16.80
C SER A 328 0.52 6.53 -16.30
N ASP A 329 0.89 7.72 -16.82
CA ASP A 329 0.23 8.98 -16.43
C ASP A 329 -1.26 8.98 -16.80
N LEU A 330 -1.59 8.49 -18.01
CA LEU A 330 -2.98 8.40 -18.47
C LEU A 330 -3.77 7.37 -17.65
N GLN A 331 -3.17 6.21 -17.40
CA GLN A 331 -3.77 5.17 -16.56
C GLN A 331 -4.04 5.66 -15.14
N GLU A 332 -3.10 6.43 -14.55
CA GLU A 332 -3.27 7.03 -13.23
C GLU A 332 -4.48 7.98 -13.20
N VAL A 333 -4.60 8.90 -14.18
CA VAL A 333 -5.74 9.82 -14.25
C VAL A 333 -7.07 9.07 -14.40
N ILE A 334 -7.12 8.03 -15.23
CA ILE A 334 -8.32 7.21 -15.40
C ILE A 334 -8.64 6.48 -14.09
N SER A 335 -7.64 5.88 -13.44
CA SER A 335 -7.82 5.15 -12.19
C SER A 335 -8.26 6.04 -11.03
N GLU A 336 -7.92 7.33 -11.06
CA GLU A 336 -8.37 8.33 -10.09
C GLU A 336 -9.80 8.82 -10.33
N SER A 337 -10.37 8.56 -11.51
CA SER A 337 -11.69 8.98 -11.93
C SER A 337 -12.78 7.98 -11.56
N GLN A 338 -14.04 8.34 -11.76
CA GLN A 338 -15.23 7.48 -11.57
C GLN A 338 -16.01 7.34 -12.85
N VAL A 339 -16.80 6.27 -12.95
CA VAL A 339 -17.80 6.13 -14.04
C VAL A 339 -18.78 7.29 -13.96
N GLY A 340 -18.90 8.01 -15.07
CA GLY A 340 -19.73 9.21 -15.19
C GLY A 340 -18.96 10.52 -15.08
N ASP A 341 -17.70 10.50 -14.62
CA ASP A 341 -16.84 11.70 -14.63
C ASP A 341 -16.55 12.15 -16.06
N VAL A 342 -16.38 13.45 -16.23
CA VAL A 342 -16.03 14.06 -17.51
C VAL A 342 -14.57 14.46 -17.50
N LEU A 343 -13.77 13.85 -18.37
CA LEU A 343 -12.37 14.19 -18.57
C LEU A 343 -12.25 15.23 -19.68
N ASN A 344 -11.62 16.37 -19.39
CA ASN A 344 -11.22 17.32 -20.42
C ASN A 344 -9.90 16.89 -21.03
N ILE A 345 -9.92 16.37 -22.27
CA ILE A 345 -8.76 15.83 -22.97
C ILE A 345 -8.28 16.84 -24.02
N GLU A 346 -7.03 17.26 -23.93
CA GLU A 346 -6.34 18.02 -24.97
C GLU A 346 -5.48 17.07 -25.80
N PHE A 347 -5.61 17.15 -27.10
CA PHE A 347 -4.92 16.26 -28.04
C PHE A 347 -4.58 16.97 -29.34
N TYR A 348 -3.70 16.37 -30.13
CA TYR A 348 -3.42 16.79 -31.50
C TYR A 348 -4.11 15.84 -32.48
N ARG A 349 -4.72 16.40 -33.55
CA ARG A 349 -5.27 15.70 -34.72
C ARG A 349 -4.85 16.50 -35.96
N ASP A 350 -4.23 15.85 -36.94
CA ASP A 350 -3.77 16.48 -38.19
C ASP A 350 -2.94 17.77 -37.97
N GLY A 351 -2.09 17.76 -36.93
CA GLY A 351 -1.24 18.90 -36.54
C GLY A 351 -1.96 20.01 -35.78
N GLU A 352 -3.28 19.98 -35.63
CA GLU A 352 -4.07 20.95 -34.88
C GLU A 352 -4.33 20.52 -33.44
N LYS A 353 -4.18 21.46 -32.50
CA LYS A 353 -4.50 21.21 -31.10
C LYS A 353 -5.99 21.35 -30.83
N MET A 354 -6.60 20.32 -30.31
CA MET A 354 -8.03 20.23 -30.02
C MET A 354 -8.30 19.92 -28.53
N LYS A 355 -9.55 20.13 -28.11
CA LYS A 355 -10.05 19.75 -26.78
C LYS A 355 -11.39 19.04 -26.91
N LEU A 356 -11.60 18.05 -26.06
CA LEU A 356 -12.81 17.27 -26.03
C LEU A 356 -13.16 16.86 -24.60
N ASP A 357 -14.46 16.91 -24.28
CA ASP A 357 -14.97 16.41 -23.02
C ASP A 357 -15.40 14.95 -23.20
N VAL A 358 -14.78 14.05 -22.47
CA VAL A 358 -15.02 12.61 -22.55
C VAL A 358 -15.67 12.14 -21.26
N LYS A 359 -16.91 11.68 -21.32
CA LYS A 359 -17.60 11.08 -20.18
C LYS A 359 -17.21 9.61 -20.04
N LEU A 360 -16.61 9.25 -18.89
CA LEU A 360 -16.18 7.90 -18.63
C LEU A 360 -17.36 6.94 -18.43
N LYS A 361 -17.31 5.80 -19.09
CA LYS A 361 -18.20 4.64 -18.94
C LYS A 361 -17.56 3.57 -18.07
N ALA A 362 -18.36 2.60 -17.65
CA ALA A 362 -17.83 1.36 -17.11
C ALA A 362 -17.22 0.53 -18.25
N GLY A 363 -16.03 -0.03 -18.03
CA GLY A 363 -15.50 -1.10 -18.88
C GLY A 363 -16.35 -2.35 -18.73
N GLU A 364 -16.44 -3.16 -19.78
CA GLU A 364 -17.00 -4.50 -19.65
C GLU A 364 -16.06 -5.32 -18.75
N GLU A 365 -16.61 -5.97 -17.72
CA GLU A 365 -15.85 -6.99 -17.00
C GLU A 365 -15.67 -8.17 -17.96
N GLU A 366 -14.42 -8.52 -18.28
CA GLU A 366 -14.16 -9.83 -18.85
C GLU A 366 -14.54 -10.85 -17.75
N GLU A 367 -15.65 -11.56 -17.95
CA GLU A 367 -15.95 -12.76 -17.17
C GLU A 367 -14.78 -13.73 -17.39
N GLU A 368 -13.89 -13.84 -16.42
CA GLU A 368 -12.90 -14.91 -16.41
C GLU A 368 -13.65 -16.24 -16.23
N ASP A 369 -13.73 -17.02 -17.35
CA ASP A 369 -14.25 -18.39 -17.40
C ASP A 369 -13.41 -19.38 -16.52
#